data_9c2117af9571a33082bec7d26ce9dfd8
#
_entry.id   9c2117af9571a33082bec7d26ce9dfd8
#
_cell.length_a   1.000
_cell.length_b   1.000
_cell.length_c   1.000
_cell.angle_alpha   90.00
_cell.angle_beta   90.00
_cell.angle_gamma   90.00
#
_symmetry.space_group_name_H-M   'P 1'
#
loop_
_entity.id
_entity.type
_entity.pdbx_description
1 polymer ?
#
loop_
_entity_poly.entity_id
_entity_poly.type
_entity_poly.pdbx_seq_one_letter_code
_entity_poly.pdbx_strand_id
1 'polypeptide(L)'
;MRANRWNMQRAIRLKIENQDVKDTVEQYFKAYCFCIDKGTEMHTANKKKIHNATYFPLRKIYPTIPSALLQTIRDVACENLKAVKLKVKPIPKNKFIRYDRRTFSYKNGIVSLSTINGRRKFQISLPKFAERYNSWDSKAGTVTLRDGQLWLNIIFNKENQIKSPDTFIGIDRGINKIAVCSDNSFYNSKQLKSVKGRYQFLKAKLQSKGTKSAKIHLKHLSGRERRFVRDVNHVISKQIVKKPYDCFVLEDLKNIPRNKGRRFNRKLGGWSYFQLGNFVDYKSEELGKTTIKENPRHTSQMCSRCGHIERLNRKGSRFKCKKCGFELDADLNASRNIANLGISRFGRLNVIQPIVSVNQNEYKPDASPHSSEVGR
;
A
#
# COMPACT_ATOMS: atom_id res chain seq x y z
N MET A 1 23.57 -6.19 19.73
CA MET A 1 22.69 -6.32 18.56
C MET A 1 22.20 -4.92 18.17
N ARG A 2 22.48 -4.45 16.96
CA ARG A 2 21.95 -3.14 16.51
C ARG A 2 20.46 -3.30 16.27
N ALA A 3 19.63 -2.61 17.06
CA ALA A 3 18.20 -2.54 16.83
C ALA A 3 17.97 -2.02 15.40
N ASN A 4 17.26 -2.79 14.56
CA ASN A 4 16.89 -2.36 13.22
C ASN A 4 15.92 -1.17 13.37
N ARG A 5 16.45 0.04 13.15
CA ARG A 5 15.65 1.27 13.10
C ARG A 5 14.96 1.33 11.76
N TRP A 6 13.66 1.35 11.75
CA TRP A 6 12.86 1.54 10.55
C TRP A 6 12.23 2.92 10.56
N ASN A 7 12.37 3.65 9.46
CA ASN A 7 11.69 4.93 9.28
C ASN A 7 10.30 4.71 8.71
N MET A 8 9.30 4.89 9.55
CA MET A 8 7.91 4.87 9.13
C MET A 8 7.51 6.19 8.51
N GLN A 9 6.91 6.16 7.33
CA GLN A 9 6.43 7.35 6.64
C GLN A 9 4.92 7.31 6.43
N ARG A 10 4.27 8.45 6.64
CA ARG A 10 2.85 8.66 6.35
C ARG A 10 2.67 9.96 5.58
N ALA A 11 1.90 9.92 4.51
CA ALA A 11 1.57 11.10 3.71
C ALA A 11 0.11 11.49 3.94
N ILE A 12 -0.10 12.72 4.37
CA ILE A 12 -1.44 13.30 4.55
C ILE A 12 -1.66 14.34 3.47
N ARG A 13 -2.76 14.18 2.72
CA ARG A 13 -3.16 15.10 1.66
C ARG A 13 -4.19 16.08 2.15
N LEU A 14 -3.92 17.35 1.93
CA LEU A 14 -4.78 18.48 2.28
C LEU A 14 -5.01 19.38 1.07
N LYS A 15 -6.21 19.93 0.96
CA LYS A 15 -6.48 21.01 0.02
C LYS A 15 -5.93 22.31 0.62
N ILE A 16 -5.25 23.10 -0.19
CA ILE A 16 -4.77 24.41 0.22
C ILE A 16 -5.14 25.46 -0.85
N GLU A 17 -5.23 26.71 -0.44
CA GLU A 17 -5.49 27.84 -1.32
C GLU A 17 -4.45 28.92 -1.02
N ASN A 18 -3.56 29.18 -1.96
CA ASN A 18 -2.54 30.21 -1.86
C ASN A 18 -2.01 30.53 -3.26
N GLN A 19 -2.11 31.78 -3.67
CA GLN A 19 -1.72 32.21 -5.03
C GLN A 19 -0.21 32.11 -5.24
N ASP A 20 0.62 32.52 -4.27
CA ASP A 20 2.09 32.45 -4.39
C ASP A 20 2.56 31.01 -4.58
N VAL A 21 1.92 30.05 -3.88
CA VAL A 21 2.23 28.62 -4.06
C VAL A 21 1.81 28.17 -5.45
N LYS A 22 0.66 28.63 -5.97
CA LYS A 22 0.19 28.29 -7.32
C LYS A 22 1.15 28.79 -8.39
N ASP A 23 1.57 30.04 -8.29
CA ASP A 23 2.52 30.66 -9.24
C ASP A 23 3.88 29.97 -9.17
N THR A 24 4.31 29.59 -7.97
CA THR A 24 5.54 28.81 -7.77
C THR A 24 5.44 27.43 -8.42
N VAL A 25 4.27 26.73 -8.32
CA VAL A 25 4.04 25.45 -9.01
C VAL A 25 4.18 25.60 -10.53
N GLU A 26 3.65 26.68 -11.09
CA GLU A 26 3.73 26.95 -12.53
C GLU A 26 5.18 27.13 -13.00
N GLN A 27 5.94 27.97 -12.31
CA GLN A 27 7.34 28.22 -12.67
C GLN A 27 8.22 26.99 -12.42
N TYR A 28 8.03 26.31 -11.29
CA TYR A 28 8.75 25.08 -10.96
C TYR A 28 8.55 24.01 -12.03
N PHE A 29 7.31 23.84 -12.51
CA PHE A 29 7.00 22.85 -13.52
C PHE A 29 7.63 23.19 -14.89
N LYS A 30 7.64 24.47 -15.30
CA LYS A 30 8.35 24.91 -16.50
C LYS A 30 9.86 24.62 -16.41
N ALA A 31 10.46 24.94 -15.27
CA ALA A 31 11.88 24.68 -15.01
C ALA A 31 12.18 23.16 -14.95
N TYR A 32 11.25 22.36 -14.43
CA TYR A 32 11.34 20.90 -14.47
C TYR A 32 11.33 20.36 -15.91
N CYS A 33 10.43 20.84 -16.74
CA CYS A 33 10.41 20.46 -18.17
C CYS A 33 11.72 20.79 -18.87
N PHE A 34 12.29 21.97 -18.60
CA PHE A 34 13.60 22.35 -19.14
C PHE A 34 14.72 21.37 -18.73
N CYS A 35 14.74 20.91 -17.43
CA CYS A 35 15.70 19.91 -16.98
C CYS A 35 15.48 18.53 -17.66
N ILE A 36 14.21 18.14 -17.90
CA ILE A 36 13.90 16.89 -18.62
C ILE A 36 14.37 16.98 -20.07
N ASP A 37 14.14 18.13 -20.74
CA ASP A 37 14.56 18.34 -22.13
C ASP A 37 16.07 18.25 -22.27
N LYS A 38 16.82 18.95 -21.44
CA LYS A 38 18.28 18.89 -21.43
C LYS A 38 18.81 17.48 -21.07
N GLY A 39 18.19 16.78 -20.11
CA GLY A 39 18.59 15.41 -19.77
C GLY A 39 18.29 14.42 -20.90
N THR A 40 17.22 14.60 -21.65
CA THR A 40 16.85 13.80 -22.82
C THR A 40 17.81 14.10 -23.99
N GLU A 41 18.08 15.37 -24.29
CA GLU A 41 19.01 15.84 -25.34
C GLU A 41 20.43 15.29 -25.09
N MET A 42 20.93 15.41 -23.86
CA MET A 42 22.23 14.91 -23.47
C MET A 42 22.28 13.38 -23.22
N HIS A 43 21.17 12.69 -23.41
CA HIS A 43 20.97 11.27 -23.10
C HIS A 43 21.52 10.87 -21.73
N THR A 44 21.24 11.66 -20.68
CA THR A 44 21.81 11.46 -19.36
C THR A 44 20.82 11.70 -18.23
N ALA A 45 20.94 10.95 -17.16
CA ALA A 45 20.25 11.17 -15.88
C ALA A 45 21.25 11.45 -14.74
N ASN A 46 22.49 11.85 -15.09
CA ASN A 46 23.51 12.19 -14.11
C ASN A 46 23.27 13.58 -13.52
N LYS A 47 23.12 13.66 -12.19
CA LYS A 47 22.80 14.92 -11.48
C LYS A 47 23.81 16.03 -11.72
N LYS A 48 25.11 15.72 -11.77
CA LYS A 48 26.17 16.71 -11.97
C LYS A 48 26.11 17.29 -13.40
N LYS A 49 25.97 16.42 -14.42
CA LYS A 49 25.89 16.86 -15.83
C LYS A 49 24.65 17.74 -16.04
N ILE A 50 23.46 17.32 -15.56
CA ILE A 50 22.23 18.10 -15.67
C ILE A 50 22.33 19.39 -14.88
N HIS A 51 22.92 19.38 -13.68
CA HIS A 51 23.16 20.62 -12.90
C HIS A 51 23.96 21.65 -13.69
N ASN A 52 25.10 21.27 -14.21
CA ASN A 52 25.99 22.17 -14.96
C ASN A 52 25.29 22.74 -16.23
N ALA A 53 24.48 21.93 -16.91
CA ALA A 53 23.76 22.35 -18.11
C ALA A 53 22.53 23.23 -17.83
N THR A 54 21.93 23.17 -16.63
CA THR A 54 20.61 23.78 -16.39
C THR A 54 20.61 24.85 -15.30
N TYR A 55 21.50 24.79 -14.31
CA TYR A 55 21.42 25.68 -13.13
C TYR A 55 21.52 27.17 -13.49
N PHE A 56 22.59 27.59 -14.18
CA PHE A 56 22.78 28.99 -14.54
C PHE A 56 21.74 29.50 -15.56
N PRO A 57 21.39 28.77 -16.63
CA PRO A 57 20.27 29.14 -17.49
C PRO A 57 18.96 29.32 -16.73
N LEU A 58 18.61 28.41 -15.83
CA LEU A 58 17.38 28.51 -15.03
C LEU A 58 17.41 29.67 -14.04
N ARG A 59 18.57 30.01 -13.47
CA ARG A 59 18.73 31.21 -12.63
C ARG A 59 18.48 32.49 -13.40
N LYS A 60 18.88 32.53 -14.68
CA LYS A 60 18.64 33.68 -15.56
C LYS A 60 17.16 33.78 -15.98
N ILE A 61 16.52 32.66 -16.34
CA ILE A 61 15.12 32.61 -16.80
C ILE A 61 14.14 32.82 -15.62
N TYR A 62 14.43 32.22 -14.46
CA TYR A 62 13.57 32.22 -13.27
C TYR A 62 14.34 32.74 -12.03
N PRO A 63 14.69 34.03 -12.00
CA PRO A 63 15.53 34.60 -10.92
C PRO A 63 14.86 34.53 -9.54
N THR A 64 13.54 34.51 -9.47
CA THR A 64 12.74 34.47 -8.24
C THR A 64 12.62 33.08 -7.63
N ILE A 65 12.87 32.00 -8.37
CA ILE A 65 12.82 30.65 -7.81
C ILE A 65 13.99 30.46 -6.83
N PRO A 66 13.72 30.09 -5.57
CA PRO A 66 14.78 29.79 -4.60
C PRO A 66 15.75 28.71 -5.11
N SER A 67 17.05 28.90 -4.90
CA SER A 67 18.10 27.98 -5.37
C SER A 67 17.89 26.54 -4.87
N ALA A 68 17.38 26.38 -3.64
CA ALA A 68 17.05 25.07 -3.09
C ALA A 68 15.92 24.37 -3.90
N LEU A 69 14.94 25.11 -4.42
CA LEU A 69 13.90 24.54 -5.29
C LEU A 69 14.49 24.15 -6.65
N LEU A 70 15.40 24.94 -7.23
CA LEU A 70 16.09 24.56 -8.48
C LEU A 70 16.86 23.24 -8.32
N GLN A 71 17.47 23.01 -7.16
CA GLN A 71 18.14 21.74 -6.87
C GLN A 71 17.14 20.58 -6.79
N THR A 72 15.97 20.78 -6.17
CA THR A 72 14.93 19.72 -6.13
C THR A 72 14.33 19.45 -7.51
N ILE A 73 14.19 20.47 -8.37
CA ILE A 73 13.79 20.32 -9.78
C ILE A 73 14.74 19.38 -10.51
N ARG A 74 16.04 19.64 -10.46
CA ARG A 74 17.07 18.80 -11.04
C ARG A 74 16.98 17.36 -10.53
N ASP A 75 16.85 17.19 -9.21
CA ASP A 75 16.83 15.87 -8.57
C ASP A 75 15.64 15.05 -9.04
N VAL A 76 14.44 15.65 -9.08
CA VAL A 76 13.23 14.98 -9.58
C VAL A 76 13.33 14.67 -11.08
N ALA A 77 13.90 15.58 -11.88
CA ALA A 77 14.12 15.33 -13.31
C ALA A 77 15.05 14.12 -13.52
N CYS A 78 16.17 14.07 -12.79
CA CYS A 78 17.09 12.93 -12.84
C CYS A 78 16.43 11.60 -12.41
N GLU A 79 15.63 11.62 -11.34
CA GLU A 79 14.90 10.46 -10.85
C GLU A 79 13.91 9.93 -11.92
N ASN A 80 13.17 10.83 -12.55
CA ASN A 80 12.19 10.46 -13.58
C ASN A 80 12.87 9.93 -14.86
N LEU A 81 13.96 10.55 -15.31
CA LEU A 81 14.75 10.07 -16.45
C LEU A 81 15.33 8.66 -16.19
N LYS A 82 15.83 8.41 -14.96
CA LYS A 82 16.29 7.08 -14.54
C LYS A 82 15.16 6.06 -14.53
N ALA A 83 13.98 6.43 -14.01
CA ALA A 83 12.83 5.54 -13.92
C ALA A 83 12.37 5.02 -15.29
N VAL A 84 12.42 5.88 -16.32
CA VAL A 84 12.09 5.50 -17.71
C VAL A 84 13.31 4.95 -18.48
N LYS A 85 14.46 4.78 -17.81
CA LYS A 85 15.72 4.28 -18.40
C LYS A 85 16.14 5.06 -19.65
N LEU A 86 15.84 6.36 -19.72
CA LEU A 86 16.07 7.24 -20.87
C LEU A 86 15.41 6.78 -22.19
N LYS A 87 14.46 5.85 -22.15
CA LYS A 87 13.78 5.32 -23.35
C LYS A 87 12.70 6.23 -23.87
N VAL A 88 12.08 7.00 -23.00
CA VAL A 88 11.00 7.95 -23.33
C VAL A 88 11.14 9.22 -22.50
N LYS A 89 10.59 10.34 -23.02
CA LYS A 89 10.53 11.59 -22.26
C LYS A 89 9.44 11.48 -21.18
N PRO A 90 9.76 11.60 -19.88
CA PRO A 90 8.75 11.54 -18.82
C PRO A 90 7.94 12.84 -18.80
N ILE A 91 6.61 12.73 -18.97
CA ILE A 91 5.67 13.86 -18.91
C ILE A 91 4.71 13.63 -17.76
N PRO A 92 4.79 14.38 -16.64
CA PRO A 92 3.84 14.28 -15.53
C PRO A 92 2.44 14.76 -15.94
N LYS A 93 1.40 14.08 -15.45
CA LYS A 93 0.01 14.46 -15.69
C LYS A 93 -0.42 15.77 -15.02
N ASN A 94 0.18 16.07 -13.89
CA ASN A 94 -0.15 17.23 -13.07
C ASN A 94 1.11 18.04 -12.80
N LYS A 95 0.96 19.35 -12.72
CA LYS A 95 2.03 20.22 -12.24
C LYS A 95 2.25 19.99 -10.76
N PHE A 96 3.50 20.08 -10.31
CA PHE A 96 3.87 19.77 -8.94
C PHE A 96 5.09 20.55 -8.47
N ILE A 97 5.29 20.61 -7.15
CA ILE A 97 6.55 20.99 -6.49
C ILE A 97 6.92 19.90 -5.50
N ARG A 98 8.19 19.58 -5.41
CA ARG A 98 8.79 18.80 -4.34
C ARG A 98 9.56 19.72 -3.39
N TYR A 99 9.15 19.71 -2.14
CA TYR A 99 9.79 20.44 -1.06
C TYR A 99 10.64 19.50 -0.21
N ASP A 100 11.83 19.96 0.19
CA ASP A 100 12.72 19.30 1.14
C ASP A 100 12.81 20.09 2.46
N ARG A 101 13.61 19.61 3.41
CA ARG A 101 13.79 20.24 4.73
C ARG A 101 14.23 21.72 4.70
N ARG A 102 14.81 22.19 3.60
CA ARG A 102 15.27 23.59 3.43
C ARG A 102 14.13 24.51 3.03
N THR A 103 13.15 23.97 2.32
CA THR A 103 12.07 24.68 1.65
C THR A 103 10.70 24.41 2.24
N PHE A 104 10.62 23.45 3.18
CA PHE A 104 9.40 23.00 3.85
C PHE A 104 9.61 22.90 5.36
N SER A 105 8.61 23.31 6.13
CA SER A 105 8.48 22.92 7.52
C SER A 105 6.99 22.82 7.91
N TYR A 106 6.70 21.92 8.84
CA TYR A 106 5.41 21.79 9.51
C TYR A 106 5.65 21.71 11.02
N LYS A 107 5.00 22.57 11.78
CA LYS A 107 5.06 22.55 13.24
C LYS A 107 3.75 23.11 13.81
N ASN A 108 3.13 22.37 14.72
CA ASN A 108 1.92 22.80 15.47
C ASN A 108 0.81 23.35 14.57
N GLY A 109 0.48 22.66 13.46
CA GLY A 109 -0.56 23.11 12.54
C GLY A 109 -0.13 24.22 11.57
N ILE A 110 1.09 24.73 11.66
CA ILE A 110 1.60 25.77 10.75
C ILE A 110 2.49 25.10 9.72
N VAL A 111 2.15 25.29 8.45
CA VAL A 111 2.98 24.94 7.29
C VAL A 111 3.76 26.17 6.85
N SER A 112 5.03 25.98 6.54
CA SER A 112 5.87 27.00 5.93
C SER A 112 6.46 26.46 4.63
N LEU A 113 6.21 27.17 3.50
CA LEU A 113 6.68 26.82 2.16
C LEU A 113 7.50 27.96 1.56
N SER A 114 8.62 27.63 0.93
CA SER A 114 9.34 28.59 0.10
C SER A 114 8.60 28.78 -1.24
N THR A 115 8.36 30.02 -1.61
CA THR A 115 7.72 30.43 -2.87
C THR A 115 8.60 31.39 -3.63
N ILE A 116 8.22 31.76 -4.85
CA ILE A 116 8.87 32.80 -5.66
C ILE A 116 8.81 34.18 -5.00
N ASN A 117 7.83 34.41 -4.11
CA ASN A 117 7.63 35.66 -3.39
C ASN A 117 8.06 35.53 -1.92
N GLY A 118 9.09 34.73 -1.64
CA GLY A 118 9.59 34.48 -0.29
C GLY A 118 8.88 33.31 0.41
N ARG A 119 9.05 33.23 1.70
CA ARG A 119 8.51 32.13 2.50
C ARG A 119 7.11 32.47 3.01
N ARG A 120 6.13 31.59 2.69
CA ARG A 120 4.74 31.72 3.14
C ARG A 120 4.43 30.75 4.25
N LYS A 121 3.78 31.28 5.31
CA LYS A 121 3.29 30.50 6.45
C LYS A 121 1.76 30.56 6.48
N PHE A 122 1.12 29.45 6.71
CA PHE A 122 -0.34 29.39 6.86
C PHE A 122 -0.76 28.24 7.78
N GLN A 123 -1.87 28.47 8.47
CA GLN A 123 -2.49 27.51 9.38
C GLN A 123 -3.17 26.42 8.57
N ILE A 124 -3.02 25.17 8.98
CA ILE A 124 -3.75 24.04 8.45
C ILE A 124 -4.31 23.19 9.59
N SER A 125 -5.47 22.60 9.37
CA SER A 125 -6.05 21.61 10.27
C SER A 125 -5.90 20.23 9.69
N LEU A 126 -5.30 19.31 10.46
CA LEU A 126 -5.25 17.92 10.06
C LEU A 126 -6.64 17.27 10.28
N PRO A 127 -7.06 16.34 9.40
CA PRO A 127 -8.24 15.53 9.65
C PRO A 127 -8.10 14.73 10.96
N LYS A 128 -9.19 14.49 11.69
CA LYS A 128 -9.20 13.74 12.99
C LYS A 128 -8.32 12.47 12.97
N PHE A 129 -8.39 11.68 11.89
CA PHE A 129 -7.58 10.47 11.76
C PHE A 129 -6.08 10.73 11.65
N ALA A 130 -5.65 11.93 11.29
CA ALA A 130 -4.26 12.32 11.07
C ALA A 130 -3.67 13.12 12.24
N GLU A 131 -4.47 13.57 13.21
CA GLU A 131 -4.02 14.33 14.40
C GLU A 131 -2.93 13.59 15.19
N ARG A 132 -3.00 12.27 15.22
CA ARG A 132 -1.98 11.40 15.83
C ARG A 132 -0.58 11.53 15.22
N TYR A 133 -0.47 12.12 14.02
CA TYR A 133 0.82 12.38 13.38
C TYR A 133 1.41 13.75 13.71
N ASN A 134 0.72 14.60 14.50
CA ASN A 134 1.23 15.92 14.91
C ASN A 134 2.57 15.84 15.67
N SER A 135 2.78 14.76 16.41
CA SER A 135 4.02 14.50 17.16
C SER A 135 5.15 13.92 16.29
N TRP A 136 4.87 13.59 15.02
CA TRP A 136 5.87 13.02 14.12
C TRP A 136 6.66 14.12 13.43
N ASP A 137 7.93 13.82 13.10
CA ASP A 137 8.78 14.74 12.36
C ASP A 137 8.28 14.90 10.91
N SER A 138 8.29 16.11 10.39
CA SER A 138 7.88 16.39 9.02
C SER A 138 8.80 17.42 8.37
N LYS A 139 9.68 16.95 7.52
CA LYS A 139 10.73 17.74 6.84
C LYS A 139 10.59 17.76 5.33
N ALA A 140 9.52 17.20 4.80
CA ALA A 140 9.29 17.13 3.36
C ALA A 140 7.81 17.18 3.01
N GLY A 141 7.51 17.69 1.84
CA GLY A 141 6.16 17.72 1.29
C GLY A 141 6.16 17.83 -0.22
N THR A 142 5.00 17.60 -0.82
CA THR A 142 4.78 17.86 -2.24
C THR A 142 3.50 18.63 -2.43
N VAL A 143 3.51 19.64 -3.30
CA VAL A 143 2.30 20.30 -3.74
C VAL A 143 2.01 19.88 -5.17
N THR A 144 0.76 19.54 -5.47
CA THR A 144 0.29 19.21 -6.81
C THR A 144 -0.87 20.11 -7.18
N LEU A 145 -0.82 20.67 -8.38
CA LEU A 145 -1.94 21.40 -8.98
C LEU A 145 -2.73 20.41 -9.85
N ARG A 146 -3.98 20.16 -9.47
CA ARG A 146 -4.86 19.25 -10.17
C ARG A 146 -6.26 19.85 -10.28
N ASP A 147 -6.82 19.90 -11.49
CA ASP A 147 -8.15 20.44 -11.77
C ASP A 147 -8.35 21.85 -11.15
N GLY A 148 -7.33 22.72 -11.25
CA GLY A 148 -7.32 24.08 -10.69
C GLY A 148 -7.10 24.16 -9.17
N GLN A 149 -7.03 23.04 -8.47
CA GLN A 149 -6.90 22.96 -7.02
C GLN A 149 -5.47 22.57 -6.60
N LEU A 150 -4.96 23.23 -5.56
CA LEU A 150 -3.69 22.86 -4.91
C LEU A 150 -3.90 21.79 -3.85
N TRP A 151 -3.08 20.76 -3.93
CA TRP A 151 -3.07 19.65 -2.98
C TRP A 151 -1.69 19.53 -2.35
N LEU A 152 -1.61 19.80 -1.06
CA LEU A 152 -0.40 19.61 -0.26
C LEU A 152 -0.40 18.20 0.33
N ASN A 153 0.66 17.43 0.07
CA ASN A 153 0.95 16.19 0.78
C ASN A 153 2.09 16.45 1.76
N ILE A 154 1.79 16.31 3.04
CA ILE A 154 2.79 16.41 4.12
C ILE A 154 3.29 15.01 4.41
N ILE A 155 4.61 14.83 4.47
CA ILE A 155 5.25 13.55 4.76
C ILE A 155 5.70 13.56 6.22
N PHE A 156 5.02 12.77 7.03
CA PHE A 156 5.35 12.54 8.44
C PHE A 156 6.27 11.32 8.57
N ASN A 157 7.29 11.45 9.40
CA ASN A 157 8.29 10.41 9.65
C ASN A 157 8.34 10.10 11.14
N LYS A 158 8.45 8.82 11.47
CA LYS A 158 8.71 8.35 12.84
C LYS A 158 9.71 7.21 12.79
N GLU A 159 10.72 7.27 13.63
CA GLU A 159 11.59 6.12 13.88
C GLU A 159 10.85 5.14 14.79
N ASN A 160 10.77 3.90 14.35
CA ASN A 160 10.21 2.82 15.15
C ASN A 160 11.31 1.80 15.49
N GLN A 161 11.33 1.36 16.74
CA GLN A 161 12.12 0.22 17.16
C GLN A 161 11.24 -1.02 17.05
N ILE A 162 11.60 -1.95 16.20
CA ILE A 162 10.92 -3.24 16.10
C ILE A 162 11.54 -4.17 17.13
N LYS A 163 10.72 -4.65 18.06
CA LYS A 163 11.10 -5.74 18.97
C LYS A 163 11.10 -7.06 18.21
N SER A 164 11.93 -7.99 18.62
CA SER A 164 11.83 -9.38 18.15
C SER A 164 10.45 -9.91 18.50
N PRO A 165 9.71 -10.49 17.55
CA PRO A 165 8.37 -10.98 17.82
C PRO A 165 8.42 -12.32 18.58
N ASP A 166 7.56 -12.45 19.59
CA ASP A 166 7.38 -13.68 20.36
C ASP A 166 6.16 -14.46 19.87
N THR A 167 5.13 -13.77 19.38
CA THR A 167 3.87 -14.36 18.96
C THR A 167 3.59 -14.13 17.46
N PHE A 168 3.11 -15.19 16.78
CA PHE A 168 2.94 -15.21 15.33
C PHE A 168 1.52 -15.59 14.94
N ILE A 169 0.99 -14.93 13.92
CA ILE A 169 -0.27 -15.30 13.28
C ILE A 169 -0.08 -15.41 11.76
N GLY A 170 -0.44 -16.55 11.19
CA GLY A 170 -0.45 -16.77 9.73
C GLY A 170 -1.76 -16.30 9.11
N ILE A 171 -1.69 -15.69 7.95
CA ILE A 171 -2.85 -15.13 7.25
C ILE A 171 -2.83 -15.64 5.81
N ASP A 172 -3.72 -16.59 5.52
CA ASP A 172 -4.02 -17.01 4.15
C ASP A 172 -5.01 -16.03 3.52
N ARG A 173 -4.72 -15.56 2.31
CA ARG A 173 -5.56 -14.60 1.57
C ARG A 173 -6.13 -15.25 0.32
N GLY A 174 -7.46 -15.34 0.26
CA GLY A 174 -8.16 -16.05 -0.79
C GLY A 174 -9.24 -15.26 -1.53
N ILE A 175 -9.76 -15.86 -2.62
CA ILE A 175 -10.88 -15.31 -3.40
C ILE A 175 -12.22 -15.64 -2.72
N ASN A 176 -12.32 -16.80 -2.10
CA ASN A 176 -13.56 -17.27 -1.46
C ASN A 176 -13.71 -16.73 -0.03
N LYS A 177 -12.65 -16.72 0.72
CA LYS A 177 -12.49 -16.03 1.98
C LYS A 177 -11.44 -14.94 1.76
N ILE A 178 -11.72 -13.72 2.17
CA ILE A 178 -10.82 -12.57 1.98
C ILE A 178 -9.50 -12.81 2.71
N ALA A 179 -9.62 -13.32 3.94
CA ALA A 179 -8.52 -13.78 4.75
C ALA A 179 -8.98 -14.87 5.72
N VAL A 180 -8.09 -15.80 6.04
CA VAL A 180 -8.23 -16.78 7.13
C VAL A 180 -6.98 -16.71 7.98
N CYS A 181 -7.15 -16.55 9.28
CA CYS A 181 -6.05 -16.48 10.23
C CYS A 181 -5.86 -17.80 10.96
N SER A 182 -4.63 -18.11 11.37
CA SER A 182 -4.28 -19.34 12.07
C SER A 182 -4.96 -19.51 13.44
N ASP A 183 -5.54 -18.44 13.98
CA ASP A 183 -6.34 -18.41 15.22
C ASP A 183 -7.84 -18.71 15.00
N ASN A 184 -8.20 -19.37 13.90
CA ASN A 184 -9.57 -19.70 13.53
C ASN A 184 -10.46 -18.50 13.17
N SER A 185 -9.90 -17.34 12.84
CA SER A 185 -10.68 -16.19 12.38
C SER A 185 -10.88 -16.21 10.87
N PHE A 186 -12.12 -16.10 10.43
CA PHE A 186 -12.53 -16.17 9.03
C PHE A 186 -13.15 -14.85 8.56
N TYR A 187 -12.62 -14.28 7.50
CA TYR A 187 -13.16 -13.09 6.83
C TYR A 187 -13.74 -13.49 5.48
N ASN A 188 -15.06 -13.72 5.43
CA ASN A 188 -15.71 -14.20 4.23
C ASN A 188 -15.82 -13.13 3.12
N SER A 189 -15.98 -13.57 1.87
CA SER A 189 -16.11 -12.67 0.72
C SER A 189 -17.54 -12.56 0.17
N LYS A 190 -18.57 -13.08 0.85
CA LYS A 190 -19.95 -13.12 0.35
C LYS A 190 -20.45 -11.74 -0.07
N GLN A 191 -20.44 -10.76 0.85
CA GLN A 191 -20.85 -9.38 0.56
C GLN A 191 -19.99 -8.73 -0.51
N LEU A 192 -18.65 -8.87 -0.44
CA LEU A 192 -17.73 -8.33 -1.42
C LEU A 192 -18.01 -8.88 -2.82
N LYS A 193 -18.26 -10.18 -2.96
CA LYS A 193 -18.60 -10.84 -4.24
C LYS A 193 -19.93 -10.35 -4.78
N SER A 194 -20.97 -10.24 -3.95
CA SER A 194 -22.28 -9.73 -4.34
C SER A 194 -22.20 -8.31 -4.89
N VAL A 195 -21.56 -7.41 -4.15
CA VAL A 195 -21.38 -6.02 -4.57
C VAL A 195 -20.53 -5.92 -5.85
N LYS A 196 -19.44 -6.67 -5.95
CA LYS A 196 -18.61 -6.70 -7.18
C LYS A 196 -19.37 -7.26 -8.37
N GLY A 197 -20.21 -8.28 -8.19
CA GLY A 197 -21.08 -8.82 -9.23
C GLY A 197 -22.04 -7.77 -9.79
N ARG A 198 -22.68 -6.98 -8.91
CA ARG A 198 -23.53 -5.86 -9.31
C ARG A 198 -22.74 -4.80 -10.10
N TYR A 199 -21.57 -4.41 -9.63
CA TYR A 199 -20.72 -3.47 -10.38
C TYR A 199 -20.27 -4.01 -11.73
N GLN A 200 -19.95 -5.30 -11.81
CA GLN A 200 -19.58 -5.95 -13.06
C GLN A 200 -20.72 -5.94 -14.08
N PHE A 201 -21.94 -6.27 -13.65
CA PHE A 201 -23.15 -6.20 -14.49
C PHE A 201 -23.38 -4.78 -15.02
N LEU A 202 -23.39 -3.77 -14.12
CA LEU A 202 -23.60 -2.38 -14.51
C LEU A 202 -22.50 -1.86 -15.46
N LYS A 203 -21.24 -2.26 -15.24
CA LYS A 203 -20.13 -1.92 -16.15
C LYS A 203 -20.32 -2.52 -17.53
N ALA A 204 -20.72 -3.77 -17.63
CA ALA A 204 -20.99 -4.42 -18.92
C ALA A 204 -22.13 -3.70 -19.67
N LYS A 205 -23.23 -3.35 -18.98
CA LYS A 205 -24.34 -2.59 -19.54
C LYS A 205 -23.95 -1.21 -20.03
N LEU A 206 -23.06 -0.48 -19.30
CA LEU A 206 -22.57 0.83 -19.74
C LEU A 206 -21.57 0.72 -20.89
N GLN A 207 -20.76 -0.33 -20.92
CA GLN A 207 -19.81 -0.58 -22.01
C GLN A 207 -20.52 -0.90 -23.32
N SER A 208 -21.62 -1.67 -23.30
CA SER A 208 -22.40 -2.01 -24.49
C SER A 208 -23.08 -0.78 -25.11
N LYS A 209 -23.47 0.23 -24.30
CA LYS A 209 -24.07 1.47 -24.80
C LYS A 209 -23.08 2.36 -25.60
N GLY A 210 -21.78 2.35 -25.28
CA GLY A 210 -20.70 3.03 -25.99
C GLY A 210 -20.72 4.57 -26.01
N THR A 211 -21.79 5.23 -25.55
CA THR A 211 -21.97 6.69 -25.62
C THR A 211 -21.00 7.44 -24.72
N LYS A 212 -20.78 8.74 -24.99
CA LYS A 212 -19.92 9.63 -24.18
C LYS A 212 -20.40 9.68 -22.72
N SER A 213 -21.72 9.81 -22.49
CA SER A 213 -22.34 9.80 -21.18
C SER A 213 -22.10 8.47 -20.46
N ALA A 214 -22.29 7.32 -21.13
CA ALA A 214 -22.03 5.99 -20.56
C ALA A 214 -20.55 5.83 -20.14
N LYS A 215 -19.60 6.38 -20.92
CA LYS A 215 -18.16 6.37 -20.54
C LYS A 215 -17.88 7.17 -19.28
N ILE A 216 -18.52 8.33 -19.10
CA ILE A 216 -18.43 9.14 -17.87
C ILE A 216 -18.99 8.37 -16.68
N HIS A 217 -20.19 7.80 -16.82
CA HIS A 217 -20.80 6.97 -15.75
C HIS A 217 -19.95 5.76 -15.41
N LEU A 218 -19.33 5.10 -16.40
CA LEU A 218 -18.42 3.98 -16.19
C LEU A 218 -17.20 4.36 -15.33
N LYS A 219 -16.64 5.56 -15.58
CA LYS A 219 -15.53 6.10 -14.78
C LYS A 219 -15.94 6.32 -13.31
N HIS A 220 -17.11 6.94 -13.08
CA HIS A 220 -17.66 7.17 -11.74
C HIS A 220 -17.95 5.86 -11.01
N LEU A 221 -18.58 4.89 -11.69
CA LEU A 221 -18.90 3.57 -11.14
C LEU A 221 -17.63 2.81 -10.71
N SER A 222 -16.59 2.82 -11.55
CA SER A 222 -15.31 2.20 -11.24
C SER A 222 -14.63 2.82 -10.02
N GLY A 223 -14.78 4.15 -9.83
CA GLY A 223 -14.32 4.85 -8.64
C GLY A 223 -15.05 4.43 -7.36
N ARG A 224 -16.37 4.25 -7.43
CA ARG A 224 -17.20 3.77 -6.29
C ARG A 224 -16.82 2.36 -5.88
N GLU A 225 -16.73 1.42 -6.83
CA GLU A 225 -16.30 0.04 -6.55
C GLU A 225 -14.93 0.01 -5.85
N ARG A 226 -13.96 0.79 -6.36
CA ARG A 226 -12.62 0.84 -5.78
C ARG A 226 -12.64 1.35 -4.34
N ARG A 227 -13.44 2.37 -4.04
CA ARG A 227 -13.59 2.90 -2.67
C ARG A 227 -14.20 1.84 -1.74
N PHE A 228 -15.27 1.16 -2.16
CA PHE A 228 -15.89 0.09 -1.39
C PHE A 228 -14.91 -1.05 -1.07
N VAL A 229 -14.20 -1.57 -2.08
CA VAL A 229 -13.20 -2.63 -1.87
C VAL A 229 -12.09 -2.18 -0.92
N ARG A 230 -11.65 -0.93 -1.04
CA ARG A 230 -10.63 -0.35 -0.17
C ARG A 230 -11.13 -0.24 1.27
N ASP A 231 -12.36 0.15 1.46
CA ASP A 231 -12.97 0.26 2.78
C ASP A 231 -13.06 -1.09 3.48
N VAL A 232 -13.57 -2.11 2.80
CA VAL A 232 -13.58 -3.50 3.29
C VAL A 232 -12.18 -3.95 3.72
N ASN A 233 -11.17 -3.71 2.89
CA ASN A 233 -9.78 -4.07 3.23
C ASN A 233 -9.24 -3.26 4.43
N HIS A 234 -9.67 -1.99 4.60
CA HIS A 234 -9.31 -1.19 5.77
C HIS A 234 -9.92 -1.75 7.06
N VAL A 235 -11.19 -2.17 7.02
CA VAL A 235 -11.88 -2.77 8.17
C VAL A 235 -11.19 -4.08 8.56
N ILE A 236 -11.03 -5.01 7.61
CA ILE A 236 -10.44 -6.33 7.87
C ILE A 236 -8.99 -6.18 8.38
N SER A 237 -8.16 -5.39 7.73
CA SER A 237 -6.78 -5.21 8.18
C SER A 237 -6.69 -4.57 9.56
N LYS A 238 -7.63 -3.67 9.92
CA LYS A 238 -7.70 -3.09 11.27
C LYS A 238 -8.04 -4.14 12.32
N GLN A 239 -8.99 -5.03 12.01
CA GLN A 239 -9.35 -6.13 12.91
C GLN A 239 -8.18 -7.11 13.10
N ILE A 240 -7.48 -7.47 12.01
CA ILE A 240 -6.32 -8.38 12.05
C ILE A 240 -5.20 -7.81 12.92
N VAL A 241 -4.77 -6.56 12.69
CA VAL A 241 -3.61 -6.00 13.41
C VAL A 241 -3.89 -5.67 14.87
N LYS A 242 -5.16 -5.57 15.27
CA LYS A 242 -5.56 -5.40 16.67
C LYS A 242 -5.41 -6.68 17.51
N LYS A 243 -5.28 -7.84 16.87
CA LYS A 243 -5.10 -9.11 17.57
C LYS A 243 -3.79 -9.11 18.40
N PRO A 244 -3.72 -9.88 19.50
CA PRO A 244 -2.60 -9.90 20.43
C PRO A 244 -1.41 -10.72 19.90
N TYR A 245 -0.96 -10.43 18.68
CA TYR A 245 0.20 -11.03 18.04
C TYR A 245 1.22 -9.97 17.68
N ASP A 246 2.51 -10.29 17.73
CA ASP A 246 3.61 -9.40 17.43
C ASP A 246 4.01 -9.45 15.95
N CYS A 247 3.78 -10.62 15.31
CA CYS A 247 4.15 -10.84 13.91
C CYS A 247 2.99 -11.39 13.09
N PHE A 248 2.72 -10.71 11.96
CA PHE A 248 1.75 -11.11 10.96
C PHE A 248 2.46 -11.73 9.77
N VAL A 249 2.25 -13.03 9.55
CA VAL A 249 2.88 -13.79 8.48
C VAL A 249 1.93 -13.90 7.30
N LEU A 250 2.35 -13.43 6.13
CA LEU A 250 1.57 -13.40 4.88
C LEU A 250 2.29 -14.20 3.80
N GLU A 251 1.57 -14.74 2.84
CA GLU A 251 2.19 -15.29 1.63
C GLU A 251 2.74 -14.18 0.72
N ASP A 252 3.90 -14.39 0.09
CA ASP A 252 4.40 -13.51 -0.99
C ASP A 252 3.73 -13.87 -2.32
N LEU A 253 2.68 -13.14 -2.64
CA LEU A 253 1.86 -13.36 -3.83
C LEU A 253 2.27 -12.49 -5.03
N LYS A 254 3.53 -12.02 -5.11
CA LYS A 254 3.98 -11.13 -6.20
C LYS A 254 3.90 -11.77 -7.58
N ASN A 255 4.18 -13.06 -7.67
CA ASN A 255 4.35 -13.78 -8.93
C ASN A 255 3.25 -14.84 -9.17
N ILE A 256 1.99 -14.53 -8.91
CA ILE A 256 0.91 -15.47 -9.19
C ILE A 256 0.75 -15.64 -10.72
N PRO A 257 0.90 -16.87 -11.25
CA PRO A 257 0.75 -17.12 -12.68
C PRO A 257 -0.66 -16.76 -13.20
N ARG A 258 -0.72 -16.03 -14.32
CA ARG A 258 -1.99 -15.62 -14.96
C ARG A 258 -2.35 -16.49 -16.18
N ASN A 259 -2.00 -17.77 -16.16
CA ASN A 259 -2.15 -18.70 -17.27
C ASN A 259 -3.38 -19.64 -17.16
N LYS A 260 -4.33 -19.34 -16.27
CA LYS A 260 -5.49 -20.22 -15.98
C LYS A 260 -6.80 -19.80 -16.66
N GLY A 261 -6.75 -19.23 -17.86
CA GLY A 261 -7.91 -18.84 -18.66
C GLY A 261 -8.57 -17.49 -18.26
N ARG A 262 -9.35 -16.91 -19.19
CA ARG A 262 -9.94 -15.55 -19.07
C ARG A 262 -10.79 -15.36 -17.81
N ARG A 263 -11.63 -16.37 -17.47
CA ARG A 263 -12.56 -16.29 -16.32
C ARG A 263 -11.81 -16.25 -14.99
N PHE A 264 -10.79 -17.09 -14.83
CA PHE A 264 -9.95 -17.12 -13.63
C PHE A 264 -9.08 -15.86 -13.51
N ASN A 265 -8.43 -15.45 -14.61
CA ASN A 265 -7.60 -14.26 -14.64
C ASN A 265 -8.38 -12.98 -14.32
N ARG A 266 -9.67 -12.91 -14.73
CA ARG A 266 -10.56 -11.81 -14.34
C ARG A 266 -10.84 -11.80 -12.84
N LYS A 267 -11.09 -12.96 -12.22
CA LYS A 267 -11.29 -13.08 -10.77
C LYS A 267 -10.03 -12.69 -10.02
N LEU A 268 -8.87 -13.16 -10.48
CA LEU A 268 -7.58 -12.85 -9.91
C LEU A 268 -7.22 -11.35 -10.02
N GLY A 269 -7.43 -10.74 -11.20
CA GLY A 269 -7.21 -9.32 -11.43
C GLY A 269 -8.14 -8.40 -10.61
N GLY A 270 -9.34 -8.89 -10.28
CA GLY A 270 -10.27 -8.21 -9.38
C GLY A 270 -9.99 -8.45 -7.89
N TRP A 271 -9.08 -9.33 -7.55
CA TRP A 271 -8.78 -9.68 -6.17
C TRP A 271 -7.77 -8.70 -5.56
N SER A 272 -8.15 -8.06 -4.48
CA SER A 272 -7.37 -6.99 -3.86
C SER A 272 -6.40 -7.48 -2.76
N TYR A 273 -5.87 -8.69 -2.89
CA TYR A 273 -4.97 -9.33 -1.92
C TYR A 273 -3.71 -8.51 -1.63
N PHE A 274 -3.16 -7.87 -2.66
CA PHE A 274 -1.99 -7.00 -2.53
C PHE A 274 -2.31 -5.79 -1.65
N GLN A 275 -3.47 -5.17 -1.86
CA GLN A 275 -3.92 -4.03 -1.07
C GLN A 275 -4.16 -4.41 0.40
N LEU A 276 -4.81 -5.57 0.66
CA LEU A 276 -5.01 -6.06 2.03
C LEU A 276 -3.67 -6.31 2.71
N GLY A 277 -2.72 -6.98 2.04
CA GLY A 277 -1.38 -7.23 2.58
C GLY A 277 -0.65 -5.94 2.93
N ASN A 278 -0.68 -4.92 2.05
CA ASN A 278 -0.08 -3.62 2.34
C ASN A 278 -0.78 -2.90 3.51
N PHE A 279 -2.10 -3.09 3.66
CA PHE A 279 -2.83 -2.49 4.77
C PHE A 279 -2.54 -3.16 6.11
N VAL A 280 -2.29 -4.46 6.14
CA VAL A 280 -1.78 -5.16 7.32
C VAL A 280 -0.37 -4.66 7.64
N ASP A 281 0.50 -4.60 6.64
CA ASP A 281 1.90 -4.20 6.74
C ASP A 281 2.06 -2.84 7.42
N TYR A 282 1.54 -1.77 6.82
CA TYR A 282 1.73 -0.44 7.38
C TYR A 282 1.01 -0.21 8.72
N LYS A 283 -0.12 -0.93 8.98
CA LYS A 283 -0.84 -0.79 10.25
C LYS A 283 -0.15 -1.56 11.39
N SER A 284 0.46 -2.72 11.10
CA SER A 284 1.27 -3.44 12.05
C SER A 284 2.49 -2.63 12.46
N GLU A 285 3.21 -2.05 11.48
CA GLU A 285 4.33 -1.14 11.74
C GLU A 285 3.93 0.02 12.66
N GLU A 286 2.75 0.60 12.44
CA GLU A 286 2.24 1.73 13.25
C GLU A 286 2.01 1.34 14.71
N LEU A 287 1.73 0.07 14.98
CA LEU A 287 1.59 -0.51 16.32
C LEU A 287 2.91 -1.09 16.88
N GLY A 288 4.03 -0.91 16.19
CA GLY A 288 5.33 -1.49 16.58
C GLY A 288 5.42 -3.00 16.37
N LYS A 289 4.53 -3.58 15.56
CA LYS A 289 4.44 -5.00 15.24
C LYS A 289 5.11 -5.29 13.89
N THR A 290 5.50 -6.54 13.67
CA THR A 290 6.21 -6.98 12.47
C THR A 290 5.27 -7.63 11.46
N THR A 291 5.54 -7.45 10.17
CA THR A 291 4.92 -8.23 9.09
C THR A 291 6.00 -8.88 8.26
N ILE A 292 5.85 -10.17 7.98
CA ILE A 292 6.75 -10.91 7.10
C ILE A 292 5.97 -11.56 5.96
N LYS A 293 6.67 -11.76 4.83
CA LYS A 293 6.11 -12.41 3.63
C LYS A 293 6.92 -13.67 3.37
N GLU A 294 6.21 -14.81 3.32
CA GLU A 294 6.80 -16.13 3.13
C GLU A 294 6.42 -16.73 1.77
N ASN A 295 7.23 -17.64 1.29
CA ASN A 295 6.98 -18.32 0.01
C ASN A 295 5.74 -19.21 0.14
N PRO A 296 4.72 -19.06 -0.74
CA PRO A 296 3.48 -19.82 -0.69
C PRO A 296 3.60 -21.28 -1.12
N ARG A 297 4.80 -21.74 -1.46
CA ARG A 297 5.03 -23.09 -1.97
C ARG A 297 4.60 -24.15 -0.95
N HIS A 298 3.69 -25.05 -1.38
CA HIS A 298 3.16 -26.16 -0.59
C HIS A 298 2.30 -25.82 0.62
N THR A 299 2.10 -24.57 1.01
CA THR A 299 1.31 -24.19 2.19
C THR A 299 -0.10 -24.79 2.18
N SER A 300 -0.73 -24.89 1.02
CA SER A 300 -2.07 -25.45 0.83
C SER A 300 -2.14 -26.99 0.76
N GLN A 301 -0.99 -27.67 0.60
CA GLN A 301 -0.90 -29.13 0.43
C GLN A 301 -0.26 -29.81 1.64
N MET A 302 0.50 -29.07 2.43
CA MET A 302 1.19 -29.54 3.62
C MET A 302 0.22 -29.67 4.81
N CYS A 303 0.32 -30.75 5.54
CA CYS A 303 -0.43 -30.94 6.78
C CYS A 303 0.18 -30.08 7.89
N SER A 304 -0.61 -29.21 8.52
CA SER A 304 -0.17 -28.37 9.62
C SER A 304 0.14 -29.14 10.90
N ARG A 305 -0.30 -30.43 10.99
CA ARG A 305 -0.05 -31.31 12.14
C ARG A 305 1.22 -32.14 11.99
N CYS A 306 1.42 -32.81 10.84
CA CYS A 306 2.53 -33.77 10.67
C CYS A 306 3.52 -33.39 9.56
N GLY A 307 3.34 -32.26 8.89
CA GLY A 307 4.24 -31.79 7.82
C GLY A 307 4.16 -32.55 6.49
N HIS A 308 3.35 -33.62 6.39
CA HIS A 308 3.24 -34.39 5.15
C HIS A 308 2.68 -33.57 4.00
N ILE A 309 3.36 -33.56 2.85
CA ILE A 309 3.00 -32.80 1.66
C ILE A 309 2.47 -33.74 0.60
N GLU A 310 1.19 -33.58 0.25
CA GLU A 310 0.58 -34.35 -0.83
C GLU A 310 -0.56 -33.52 -1.47
N ARG A 311 -0.65 -33.58 -2.81
CA ARG A 311 -1.68 -32.85 -3.57
C ARG A 311 -3.09 -33.31 -3.22
N LEU A 312 -3.27 -34.59 -2.93
CA LEU A 312 -4.57 -35.20 -2.60
C LEU A 312 -5.05 -34.85 -1.18
N ASN A 313 -4.21 -34.24 -0.34
CA ASN A 313 -4.61 -33.77 0.98
C ASN A 313 -5.70 -32.67 0.90
N ARG A 314 -5.76 -31.92 -0.21
CA ARG A 314 -6.73 -30.83 -0.40
C ARG A 314 -7.75 -31.14 -1.49
N LYS A 315 -9.05 -31.12 -1.11
CA LYS A 315 -10.17 -31.18 -2.07
C LYS A 315 -11.11 -29.98 -1.84
N GLY A 316 -10.95 -28.95 -2.68
CA GLY A 316 -11.72 -27.70 -2.52
C GLY A 316 -11.43 -26.98 -1.20
N SER A 317 -12.42 -26.80 -0.36
CA SER A 317 -12.31 -26.19 0.99
C SER A 317 -11.99 -27.19 2.10
N ARG A 318 -11.99 -28.49 1.83
CA ARG A 318 -11.67 -29.54 2.82
C ARG A 318 -10.21 -29.97 2.69
N PHE A 319 -9.54 -30.08 3.81
CA PHE A 319 -8.22 -30.67 3.96
C PHE A 319 -8.33 -31.97 4.75
N LYS A 320 -7.75 -33.06 4.23
CA LYS A 320 -7.61 -34.34 4.94
C LYS A 320 -6.24 -34.92 4.63
N CYS A 321 -5.39 -35.01 5.64
CA CYS A 321 -4.06 -35.57 5.50
C CYS A 321 -4.12 -37.06 5.19
N LYS A 322 -3.47 -37.49 4.12
CA LYS A 322 -3.41 -38.89 3.72
C LYS A 322 -2.50 -39.73 4.64
N LYS A 323 -1.53 -39.10 5.34
CA LYS A 323 -0.63 -39.80 6.24
C LYS A 323 -1.19 -39.94 7.65
N CYS A 324 -1.68 -38.86 8.27
CA CYS A 324 -2.09 -38.87 9.68
C CYS A 324 -3.61 -38.74 9.90
N GLY A 325 -4.41 -38.69 8.85
CA GLY A 325 -5.88 -38.58 8.92
C GLY A 325 -6.42 -37.22 9.39
N PHE A 326 -5.55 -36.25 9.73
CA PHE A 326 -5.97 -34.94 10.25
C PHE A 326 -6.86 -34.20 9.26
N GLU A 327 -8.03 -33.76 9.71
CA GLU A 327 -9.00 -33.03 8.91
C GLU A 327 -9.19 -31.59 9.39
N LEU A 328 -9.29 -30.64 8.46
CA LEU A 328 -9.49 -29.23 8.73
C LEU A 328 -10.07 -28.50 7.52
N ASP A 329 -10.53 -27.25 7.70
CA ASP A 329 -10.72 -26.33 6.60
C ASP A 329 -9.39 -26.07 5.87
N ALA A 330 -9.38 -26.13 4.54
CA ALA A 330 -8.15 -26.07 3.76
C ALA A 330 -7.42 -24.74 3.88
N ASP A 331 -8.16 -23.61 3.98
CA ASP A 331 -7.58 -22.29 4.10
C ASP A 331 -7.07 -22.06 5.54
N LEU A 332 -7.71 -22.65 6.55
CA LEU A 332 -7.23 -22.65 7.93
C LEU A 332 -5.96 -23.48 8.06
N ASN A 333 -5.90 -24.66 7.45
CA ASN A 333 -4.66 -25.46 7.41
C ASN A 333 -3.51 -24.67 6.75
N ALA A 334 -3.79 -23.98 5.65
CA ALA A 334 -2.81 -23.12 4.98
C ALA A 334 -2.33 -21.97 5.88
N SER A 335 -3.24 -21.29 6.58
CA SER A 335 -2.86 -20.19 7.48
C SER A 335 -1.98 -20.66 8.66
N ARG A 336 -2.21 -21.88 9.19
CA ARG A 336 -1.34 -22.50 10.21
C ARG A 336 0.04 -22.82 9.65
N ASN A 337 0.13 -23.34 8.43
CA ASN A 337 1.41 -23.57 7.77
C ASN A 337 2.19 -22.26 7.54
N ILE A 338 1.49 -21.19 7.16
CA ILE A 338 2.07 -19.86 6.99
C ILE A 338 2.63 -19.35 8.33
N ALA A 339 1.90 -19.52 9.44
CA ALA A 339 2.39 -19.17 10.77
C ALA A 339 3.67 -19.94 11.13
N ASN A 340 3.69 -21.26 10.89
CA ASN A 340 4.84 -22.11 11.16
C ASN A 340 6.08 -21.72 10.35
N LEU A 341 5.92 -21.30 9.09
CA LEU A 341 7.03 -20.76 8.30
C LEU A 341 7.62 -19.50 8.91
N GLY A 342 6.76 -18.60 9.41
CA GLY A 342 7.20 -17.41 10.12
C GLY A 342 7.96 -17.74 11.41
N ILE A 343 7.43 -18.64 12.22
CA ILE A 343 8.09 -19.13 13.43
C ILE A 343 9.47 -19.73 13.10
N SER A 344 9.55 -20.59 12.08
CA SER A 344 10.80 -21.23 11.67
C SER A 344 11.86 -20.22 11.21
N ARG A 345 11.46 -19.12 10.61
CA ARG A 345 12.37 -18.06 10.20
C ARG A 345 13.01 -17.32 11.36
N PHE A 346 12.26 -17.10 12.44
CA PHE A 346 12.75 -16.48 13.68
C PHE A 346 13.30 -17.51 14.68
N GLY A 347 12.74 -18.71 14.72
CA GLY A 347 13.09 -19.81 15.64
C GLY A 347 14.43 -20.48 15.34
N ARG A 348 15.10 -20.15 14.22
CA ARG A 348 16.54 -20.42 14.06
C ARG A 348 17.40 -19.63 15.05
N LEU A 349 16.80 -18.73 15.83
CA LEU A 349 17.46 -17.94 16.85
C LEU A 349 17.06 -18.35 18.29
N ASN A 350 15.92 -19.07 18.49
CA ASN A 350 15.52 -19.61 19.81
C ASN A 350 14.55 -20.78 19.62
N VAL A 351 14.86 -21.92 20.22
CA VAL A 351 14.00 -23.11 20.28
C VAL A 351 12.76 -22.77 21.09
N ILE A 352 11.60 -22.65 20.44
CA ILE A 352 10.32 -22.50 21.13
C ILE A 352 9.35 -23.57 20.63
N GLN A 353 8.75 -24.27 21.60
CA GLN A 353 7.77 -25.33 21.40
C GLN A 353 6.59 -24.88 20.51
N PRO A 354 6.03 -25.79 19.69
CA PRO A 354 4.86 -25.47 18.88
C PRO A 354 3.68 -25.16 19.80
N ILE A 355 3.10 -23.96 19.67
CA ILE A 355 1.83 -23.63 20.29
C ILE A 355 0.75 -24.42 19.56
N VAL A 356 0.52 -25.64 19.96
CA VAL A 356 -0.60 -26.48 19.54
C VAL A 356 -1.24 -27.08 20.79
N SER A 357 -1.96 -26.26 21.51
CA SER A 357 -3.00 -26.75 22.41
C SER A 357 -4.31 -26.04 22.01
N VAL A 358 -4.97 -26.58 21.01
CA VAL A 358 -6.38 -26.27 20.76
C VAL A 358 -7.13 -27.58 20.83
N ASN A 359 -8.08 -27.62 21.75
CA ASN A 359 -8.99 -28.73 21.98
C ASN A 359 -9.51 -29.32 20.66
N GLN A 360 -9.35 -30.63 20.49
CA GLN A 360 -9.66 -31.36 19.26
C GLN A 360 -11.17 -31.50 18.99
N ASN A 361 -12.05 -30.95 19.86
CA ASN A 361 -13.47 -31.30 19.87
C ASN A 361 -14.45 -30.29 19.26
N GLU A 362 -14.00 -29.16 18.70
CA GLU A 362 -14.95 -28.10 18.29
C GLU A 362 -14.98 -27.74 16.79
N TYR A 363 -14.40 -28.53 15.90
CA TYR A 363 -14.57 -28.25 14.47
C TYR A 363 -15.85 -28.92 13.93
N LYS A 364 -16.95 -28.14 13.86
CA LYS A 364 -18.14 -28.49 13.07
C LYS A 364 -18.03 -27.84 11.69
N PRO A 365 -18.08 -28.59 10.57
CA PRO A 365 -17.87 -28.04 9.22
C PRO A 365 -18.92 -27.03 8.75
N ASP A 366 -20.06 -26.92 9.41
CA ASP A 366 -21.22 -26.14 8.96
C ASP A 366 -21.62 -24.94 9.85
N ALA A 367 -20.88 -24.63 10.88
CA ALA A 367 -21.19 -23.45 11.70
C ALA A 367 -20.79 -22.16 10.97
N SER A 368 -21.72 -21.55 10.25
CA SER A 368 -21.63 -20.16 9.81
C SER A 368 -21.52 -19.27 11.06
N PRO A 369 -20.54 -18.40 11.18
CA PRO A 369 -20.55 -17.42 12.26
C PRO A 369 -21.75 -16.50 12.06
N HIS A 370 -22.56 -16.35 13.11
CA HIS A 370 -23.65 -15.40 13.19
C HIS A 370 -23.21 -14.02 12.70
N SER A 371 -24.00 -13.46 11.82
CA SER A 371 -23.97 -12.07 11.42
C SER A 371 -24.14 -11.20 12.69
N SER A 372 -23.04 -10.64 13.19
CA SER A 372 -23.15 -9.47 14.04
C SER A 372 -23.70 -8.36 13.17
N GLU A 373 -24.91 -7.94 13.48
CA GLU A 373 -25.59 -6.77 12.92
C GLU A 373 -24.66 -5.57 12.93
N VAL A 374 -24.35 -5.06 11.76
CA VAL A 374 -23.85 -3.71 11.62
C VAL A 374 -25.10 -2.84 11.54
N GLY A 375 -25.48 -2.29 12.67
CA GLY A 375 -26.47 -1.22 12.77
C GLY A 375 -26.09 -0.06 11.84
N ARG A 376 -27.10 0.58 11.35
CA ARG A 376 -27.22 1.67 10.37
C ARG A 376 -26.14 2.75 10.41
#